data_ff36f54906c470f48fb58d1e4aacb361
#
_entry.id   ff36f54906c470f48fb58d1e4aacb361
#
_cell.length_a   1.000
_cell.length_b   1.000
_cell.length_c   1.000
_cell.angle_alpha   90.00
_cell.angle_beta   90.00
_cell.angle_gamma   90.00
#
_symmetry.space_group_name_H-M   'P 1'
#
loop_
_entity.id
_entity.type
_entity.pdbx_description
1 polymer ?
#
loop_
_entity_poly.entity_id
_entity_poly.type
_entity_poly.pdbx_seq_one_letter_code
_entity_poly.pdbx_strand_id
1 'polypeptide(L)'
;HPGDGSYQVSHETIYRSLFVQARGVLKKELLQHLRSKRTIRRSKHATQKGGDHGQIKDMISIRERPASVEDRAVPGHWEGDLITGSRNSHIATLVERHTRYVMLVKVANKETRTVVSALIKQAKKLPTELYKSLTWDRGKELAAHKQFTLATDIDVYFCDPQSPWQRGSNENTNGLLRQ
;
A
#
# COMPACT_ATOMS: atom_id res chain seq x y z
N HIS A 1 -3.62 -24.87 12.14
CA HIS A 1 -4.46 -25.20 13.30
C HIS A 1 -4.94 -23.91 13.98
N PRO A 2 -5.99 -23.28 13.44
CA PRO A 2 -6.59 -22.10 14.08
C PRO A 2 -7.17 -22.51 15.44
N GLY A 3 -6.67 -21.89 16.51
CA GLY A 3 -7.14 -22.16 17.88
C GLY A 3 -6.19 -22.92 18.77
N ASP A 4 -5.13 -23.54 18.25
CA ASP A 4 -4.09 -24.19 19.06
C ASP A 4 -2.89 -23.23 19.23
N GLY A 5 -2.77 -22.64 20.41
CA GLY A 5 -1.70 -21.69 20.72
C GLY A 5 -0.27 -22.28 20.64
N SER A 6 -0.12 -23.61 20.71
CA SER A 6 1.19 -24.27 20.61
C SER A 6 1.81 -24.18 19.23
N TYR A 7 1.00 -23.96 18.18
CA TYR A 7 1.43 -23.78 16.79
C TYR A 7 1.51 -22.30 16.35
N GLN A 8 1.20 -21.37 17.23
CA GLN A 8 1.26 -19.95 16.91
C GLN A 8 2.65 -19.40 17.20
N VAL A 9 3.35 -19.00 16.17
CA VAL A 9 4.69 -18.42 16.26
C VAL A 9 4.65 -16.98 15.78
N SER A 10 5.22 -16.05 16.57
CA SER A 10 5.30 -14.67 16.17
C SER A 10 6.18 -14.49 14.91
N HIS A 11 5.87 -13.51 14.06
CA HIS A 11 6.70 -13.18 12.90
C HIS A 11 8.14 -12.83 13.32
N GLU A 12 8.34 -12.23 14.49
CA GLU A 12 9.65 -11.90 15.03
C GLU A 12 10.47 -13.16 15.35
N THR A 13 9.84 -14.18 15.91
CA THR A 13 10.48 -15.47 16.19
C THR A 13 10.93 -16.14 14.89
N ILE A 14 10.10 -16.10 13.84
CA ILE A 14 10.45 -16.64 12.52
C ILE A 14 11.67 -15.90 11.95
N TYR A 15 11.67 -14.56 11.96
CA TYR A 15 12.81 -13.78 11.48
C TYR A 15 14.08 -14.01 12.30
N ARG A 16 13.97 -14.12 13.63
CA ARG A 16 15.10 -14.40 14.50
C ARG A 16 15.72 -15.76 14.19
N SER A 17 14.91 -16.77 14.01
CA SER A 17 15.39 -18.11 13.64
C SER A 17 16.10 -18.11 12.28
N LEU A 18 15.53 -17.45 11.28
CA LEU A 18 16.07 -17.44 9.92
C LEU A 18 17.33 -16.59 9.77
N PHE A 19 17.39 -15.40 10.36
CA PHE A 19 18.47 -14.44 10.10
C PHE A 19 19.55 -14.43 11.17
N VAL A 20 19.22 -14.79 12.41
CA VAL A 20 20.16 -14.73 13.54
C VAL A 20 20.70 -16.10 13.90
N GLN A 21 19.83 -17.10 14.07
CA GLN A 21 20.21 -18.41 14.56
C GLN A 21 20.65 -19.39 13.45
N ALA A 22 20.01 -19.34 12.29
CA ALA A 22 20.32 -20.27 11.21
C ALA A 22 21.69 -19.97 10.57
N ARG A 23 22.52 -21.01 10.42
CA ARG A 23 23.85 -20.93 9.78
C ARG A 23 23.98 -22.02 8.69
N GLY A 24 24.91 -21.79 7.75
CA GLY A 24 25.27 -22.79 6.74
C GLY A 24 24.19 -23.10 5.72
N VAL A 25 24.11 -24.37 5.34
CA VAL A 25 23.21 -24.88 4.28
C VAL A 25 21.74 -24.66 4.63
N LEU A 26 21.35 -24.95 5.87
CA LEU A 26 19.99 -24.79 6.35
C LEU A 26 19.47 -23.34 6.16
N LYS A 27 20.32 -22.35 6.41
CA LYS A 27 19.96 -20.94 6.19
C LYS A 27 19.66 -20.65 4.71
N LYS A 28 20.51 -21.16 3.81
CA LYS A 28 20.31 -20.96 2.36
C LYS A 28 19.01 -21.60 1.89
N GLU A 29 18.73 -22.79 2.37
CA GLU A 29 17.52 -23.55 2.04
C GLU A 29 16.25 -22.84 2.55
N LEU A 30 16.21 -22.44 3.82
CA LEU A 30 15.09 -21.72 4.40
C LEU A 30 14.85 -20.36 3.73
N LEU A 31 15.91 -19.62 3.35
CA LEU A 31 15.80 -18.35 2.66
C LEU A 31 15.17 -18.48 1.26
N GLN A 32 15.29 -19.62 0.60
CA GLN A 32 14.64 -19.86 -0.71
C GLN A 32 13.11 -19.90 -0.60
N HIS A 33 12.59 -20.33 0.55
CA HIS A 33 11.15 -20.40 0.82
C HIS A 33 10.56 -19.08 1.29
N LEU A 34 11.41 -18.06 1.57
CA LEU A 34 10.91 -16.74 1.92
C LEU A 34 10.39 -16.00 0.68
N ARG A 35 9.23 -15.39 0.81
CA ARG A 35 8.60 -14.57 -0.23
C ARG A 35 9.54 -13.53 -0.85
N SER A 36 10.39 -12.87 -0.06
CA SER A 36 11.29 -11.82 -0.52
C SER A 36 12.75 -12.26 -0.68
N LYS A 37 13.10 -13.53 -0.52
CA LYS A 37 14.47 -14.11 -0.67
C LYS A 37 15.62 -13.22 -0.17
N ARG A 38 15.38 -12.38 0.83
CA ARG A 38 16.38 -11.44 1.36
C ARG A 38 17.41 -12.18 2.18
N THR A 39 18.68 -11.89 1.95
CA THR A 39 19.80 -12.48 2.69
C THR A 39 20.08 -11.80 4.04
N ILE A 40 19.58 -10.57 4.20
CA ILE A 40 19.81 -9.73 5.39
C ILE A 40 18.51 -9.06 5.83
N ARG A 41 18.25 -9.08 7.13
CA ARG A 41 17.17 -8.30 7.75
C ARG A 41 17.55 -6.81 7.75
N ARG A 42 16.72 -5.95 7.15
CA ARG A 42 16.91 -4.51 7.25
C ARG A 42 16.42 -4.00 8.61
N SER A 43 17.15 -3.06 9.19
CA SER A 43 16.70 -2.36 10.40
C SER A 43 15.38 -1.64 10.15
N LYS A 44 14.50 -1.65 11.16
CA LYS A 44 13.25 -0.88 11.16
C LYS A 44 13.51 0.64 10.99
N HIS A 45 14.69 1.10 11.41
CA HIS A 45 15.11 2.50 11.36
C HIS A 45 16.07 2.80 10.20
N ALA A 46 16.25 1.88 9.23
CA ALA A 46 17.05 2.16 8.04
C ALA A 46 16.37 3.28 7.23
N THR A 47 16.84 4.49 7.43
CA THR A 47 16.36 5.69 6.73
C THR A 47 16.72 5.58 5.26
N GLN A 48 15.73 5.47 4.39
CA GLN A 48 15.96 5.83 2.99
C GLN A 48 16.17 7.34 2.99
N LYS A 49 17.30 7.81 2.45
CA LYS A 49 17.55 9.25 2.25
C LYS A 49 16.33 9.84 1.55
N GLY A 50 15.56 10.63 2.29
CA GLY A 50 14.40 11.32 1.76
C GLY A 50 14.88 12.33 0.74
N GLY A 51 14.56 12.12 -0.54
CA GLY A 51 14.58 13.22 -1.49
C GLY A 51 13.63 14.31 -0.99
N ASP A 52 13.92 15.54 -1.32
CA ASP A 52 13.11 16.72 -1.01
C ASP A 52 11.70 16.55 -1.60
N HIS A 53 10.81 15.95 -0.81
CA HIS A 53 9.43 15.72 -1.18
C HIS A 53 8.65 16.99 -0.82
N GLY A 54 8.49 17.88 -1.81
CA GLY A 54 7.63 19.06 -1.67
C GLY A 54 6.30 18.65 -1.04
N GLN A 55 5.83 19.45 -0.09
CA GLN A 55 4.57 19.17 0.62
C GLN A 55 3.39 19.27 -0.34
N ILE A 56 2.52 18.27 -0.31
CA ILE A 56 1.21 18.34 -0.97
C ILE A 56 0.36 19.33 -0.16
N LYS A 57 -0.18 20.36 -0.82
CA LYS A 57 -1.00 21.37 -0.14
C LYS A 57 -2.37 20.80 0.23
N ASP A 58 -2.87 21.21 1.41
CA ASP A 58 -4.22 20.92 1.88
C ASP A 58 -4.56 19.41 1.95
N MET A 59 -3.58 18.60 2.36
CA MET A 59 -3.80 17.18 2.62
C MET A 59 -4.73 16.98 3.82
N ILE A 60 -5.70 16.09 3.67
CA ILE A 60 -6.47 15.56 4.80
C ILE A 60 -5.68 14.41 5.41
N SER A 61 -5.38 14.50 6.70
CA SER A 61 -4.64 13.45 7.39
C SER A 61 -5.46 12.17 7.51
N ILE A 62 -4.80 11.03 7.46
CA ILE A 62 -5.43 9.72 7.74
C ILE A 62 -6.09 9.69 9.14
N ARG A 63 -5.66 10.54 10.06
CA ARG A 63 -6.22 10.67 11.41
C ARG A 63 -7.60 11.30 11.43
N GLU A 64 -7.96 12.04 10.39
CA GLU A 64 -9.27 12.66 10.21
C GLU A 64 -10.28 11.72 9.53
N ARG A 65 -9.80 10.53 9.19
CA ARG A 65 -10.61 9.51 8.53
C ARG A 65 -11.70 8.99 9.48
N PRO A 66 -12.95 8.83 9.02
CA PRO A 66 -14.04 8.31 9.85
C PRO A 66 -13.71 6.94 10.44
N ALA A 67 -14.14 6.66 11.66
CA ALA A 67 -13.93 5.38 12.35
C ALA A 67 -14.50 4.18 11.57
N SER A 68 -15.57 4.38 10.81
CA SER A 68 -16.16 3.36 9.91
C SER A 68 -15.17 2.78 8.90
N VAL A 69 -14.14 3.55 8.54
CA VAL A 69 -13.09 3.09 7.63
C VAL A 69 -12.11 2.12 8.31
N GLU A 70 -11.95 2.24 9.64
CA GLU A 70 -11.02 1.38 10.38
C GLU A 70 -11.56 -0.03 10.59
N ASP A 71 -12.85 -0.17 10.80
CA ASP A 71 -13.52 -1.43 11.10
C ASP A 71 -13.47 -2.43 9.93
N ARG A 72 -13.16 -1.99 8.72
CA ARG A 72 -13.16 -2.85 7.51
C ARG A 72 -14.46 -3.62 7.28
N ALA A 73 -15.49 -3.34 8.05
CA ALA A 73 -16.80 -4.00 7.91
C ALA A 73 -17.63 -3.37 6.78
N VAL A 74 -17.37 -2.09 6.50
CA VAL A 74 -18.11 -1.33 5.50
C VAL A 74 -17.31 -1.30 4.19
N PRO A 75 -17.86 -1.84 3.08
CA PRO A 75 -17.20 -1.77 1.78
C PRO A 75 -17.19 -0.35 1.20
N GLY A 76 -16.24 -0.11 0.29
CA GLY A 76 -16.11 1.16 -0.42
C GLY A 76 -14.92 2.01 0.02
N HIS A 77 -14.09 1.52 0.92
CA HIS A 77 -12.88 2.22 1.38
C HIS A 77 -11.63 1.59 0.75
N TRP A 78 -10.89 2.39 -0.02
CA TRP A 78 -9.79 1.92 -0.85
C TRP A 78 -8.43 2.39 -0.34
N GLU A 79 -7.44 1.56 -0.53
CA GLU A 79 -6.03 1.89 -0.35
C GLU A 79 -5.36 1.91 -1.73
N GLY A 80 -4.65 2.98 -2.06
CA GLY A 80 -4.02 3.13 -3.35
C GLY A 80 -2.53 3.39 -3.28
N ASP A 81 -1.82 3.03 -4.35
CA ASP A 81 -0.38 3.25 -4.53
C ASP A 81 -0.02 3.24 -6.02
N LEU A 82 1.14 3.81 -6.37
CA LEU A 82 1.69 3.77 -7.72
C LEU A 82 2.90 2.85 -7.79
N ILE A 83 2.75 1.74 -8.49
CA ILE A 83 3.87 0.84 -8.79
C ILE A 83 4.56 1.30 -10.05
N THR A 84 5.89 1.43 -9.96
CA THR A 84 6.74 1.63 -11.13
C THR A 84 7.44 0.32 -11.46
N GLY A 85 7.26 -0.16 -12.66
CA GLY A 85 7.93 -1.33 -13.21
C GLY A 85 9.17 -0.98 -14.04
N SER A 86 9.72 -1.98 -14.72
CA SER A 86 10.79 -1.79 -15.70
C SER A 86 10.33 -0.90 -16.86
N ARG A 87 11.27 -0.22 -17.50
CA ARG A 87 11.01 0.65 -18.67
C ARG A 87 10.02 1.78 -18.39
N ASN A 88 10.03 2.34 -17.17
CA ASN A 88 9.12 3.43 -16.76
C ASN A 88 7.63 3.12 -16.97
N SER A 89 7.23 1.86 -16.87
CA SER A 89 5.82 1.50 -16.85
C SER A 89 5.22 1.79 -15.47
N HIS A 90 3.98 2.29 -15.44
CA HIS A 90 3.32 2.68 -14.21
C HIS A 90 1.92 2.07 -14.13
N ILE A 91 1.61 1.55 -12.96
CA ILE A 91 0.29 0.99 -12.64
C ILE A 91 -0.13 1.54 -11.29
N ALA A 92 -1.28 2.20 -11.22
CA ALA A 92 -1.91 2.49 -9.95
C ALA A 92 -2.66 1.24 -9.48
N THR A 93 -2.39 0.84 -8.26
CA THR A 93 -3.07 -0.27 -7.58
C THR A 93 -4.06 0.29 -6.60
N LEU A 94 -5.31 -0.15 -6.67
CA LEU A 94 -6.38 0.23 -5.77
C LEU A 94 -6.90 -1.05 -5.13
N VAL A 95 -6.81 -1.14 -3.81
CA VAL A 95 -7.24 -2.32 -3.04
C VAL A 95 -8.38 -1.92 -2.13
N GLU A 96 -9.53 -2.57 -2.29
CA GLU A 96 -10.67 -2.38 -1.41
C GLU A 96 -10.41 -3.08 -0.06
N ARG A 97 -10.65 -2.37 1.05
CA ARG A 97 -10.20 -2.80 2.38
C ARG A 97 -10.96 -3.98 2.97
N HIS A 98 -12.25 -4.09 2.67
CA HIS A 98 -13.12 -5.16 3.17
C HIS A 98 -12.94 -6.44 2.38
N THR A 99 -13.17 -6.38 1.06
CA THR A 99 -13.19 -7.53 0.17
C THR A 99 -11.82 -7.96 -0.33
N ARG A 100 -10.81 -7.09 -0.21
CA ARG A 100 -9.49 -7.24 -0.85
C ARG A 100 -9.53 -7.23 -2.38
N TYR A 101 -10.63 -6.79 -2.95
CA TYR A 101 -10.73 -6.62 -4.39
C TYR A 101 -9.67 -5.64 -4.89
N VAL A 102 -9.00 -5.99 -5.98
CA VAL A 102 -7.89 -5.24 -6.54
C VAL A 102 -8.26 -4.70 -7.91
N MET A 103 -8.09 -3.40 -8.10
CA MET A 103 -8.13 -2.77 -9.42
C MET A 103 -6.75 -2.32 -9.83
N LEU A 104 -6.37 -2.63 -11.06
CA LEU A 104 -5.12 -2.19 -11.68
C LEU A 104 -5.45 -1.15 -12.75
N VAL A 105 -4.86 0.03 -12.61
CA VAL A 105 -5.09 1.14 -13.53
C VAL A 105 -3.78 1.47 -14.23
N LYS A 106 -3.70 1.22 -15.53
CA LYS A 106 -2.54 1.60 -16.33
C LYS A 106 -2.41 3.12 -16.38
N VAL A 107 -1.23 3.64 -16.08
CA VAL A 107 -0.92 5.07 -16.07
C VAL A 107 0.26 5.32 -17.02
N ALA A 108 0.16 6.32 -17.87
CA ALA A 108 1.17 6.58 -18.88
C ALA A 108 2.50 7.11 -18.29
N ASN A 109 2.42 7.93 -17.24
CA ASN A 109 3.57 8.50 -16.53
C ASN A 109 3.20 8.85 -15.09
N LYS A 110 4.19 9.28 -14.27
CA LYS A 110 3.99 9.67 -12.85
C LYS A 110 3.45 11.08 -12.66
N GLU A 111 3.16 11.80 -13.73
CA GLU A 111 2.66 13.16 -13.60
C GLU A 111 1.31 13.18 -12.90
N THR A 112 1.15 14.09 -11.95
CA THR A 112 -0.05 14.24 -11.15
C THR A 112 -1.34 14.28 -11.99
N ARG A 113 -1.33 15.05 -13.08
CA ARG A 113 -2.50 15.16 -13.97
C ARG A 113 -2.87 13.83 -14.61
N THR A 114 -1.87 13.09 -15.08
CA THR A 114 -2.05 11.78 -15.73
C THR A 114 -2.59 10.76 -14.74
N VAL A 115 -2.02 10.69 -13.54
CA VAL A 115 -2.45 9.78 -12.47
C VAL A 115 -3.88 10.11 -12.05
N VAL A 116 -4.16 11.37 -11.71
CA VAL A 116 -5.50 11.81 -11.27
C VAL A 116 -6.55 11.56 -12.33
N SER A 117 -6.27 11.87 -13.61
CA SER A 117 -7.23 11.61 -14.70
C SER A 117 -7.53 10.13 -14.88
N ALA A 118 -6.52 9.26 -14.76
CA ALA A 118 -6.71 7.81 -14.84
C ALA A 118 -7.55 7.28 -13.68
N LEU A 119 -7.30 7.76 -12.46
CA LEU A 119 -8.06 7.40 -11.28
C LEU A 119 -9.53 7.87 -11.37
N ILE A 120 -9.78 9.11 -11.84
CA ILE A 120 -11.14 9.63 -12.06
C ILE A 120 -11.91 8.74 -13.07
N LYS A 121 -11.27 8.40 -14.19
CA LYS A 121 -11.87 7.53 -15.21
C LYS A 121 -12.21 6.15 -14.65
N GLN A 122 -11.38 5.63 -13.76
CA GLN A 122 -11.63 4.34 -13.13
C GLN A 122 -12.72 4.42 -12.05
N ALA A 123 -12.71 5.46 -11.23
CA ALA A 123 -13.70 5.68 -10.19
C ALA A 123 -15.13 5.76 -10.75
N LYS A 124 -15.31 6.46 -11.88
CA LYS A 124 -16.61 6.60 -12.55
C LYS A 124 -17.21 5.29 -13.12
N LYS A 125 -16.43 4.21 -13.13
CA LYS A 125 -16.95 2.88 -13.53
C LYS A 125 -17.60 2.11 -12.41
N LEU A 126 -17.40 2.55 -11.16
CA LEU A 126 -17.95 1.91 -9.98
C LEU A 126 -19.20 2.67 -9.51
N PRO A 127 -20.19 1.97 -8.93
CA PRO A 127 -21.23 2.61 -8.16
C PRO A 127 -20.65 3.44 -7.02
N THR A 128 -21.25 4.60 -6.72
CA THR A 128 -20.80 5.52 -5.68
C THR A 128 -20.73 4.87 -4.30
N GLU A 129 -21.64 3.93 -4.03
CA GLU A 129 -21.71 3.18 -2.78
C GLU A 129 -20.46 2.32 -2.55
N LEU A 130 -19.79 1.93 -3.62
CA LEU A 130 -18.59 1.08 -3.59
C LEU A 130 -17.27 1.88 -3.64
N TYR A 131 -17.33 3.22 -3.68
CA TYR A 131 -16.11 4.03 -3.71
C TYR A 131 -16.30 5.30 -2.85
N LYS A 132 -16.19 5.14 -1.53
CA LYS A 132 -16.46 6.18 -0.54
C LYS A 132 -15.22 6.98 -0.16
N SER A 133 -14.06 6.34 -0.06
CA SER A 133 -12.80 7.02 0.27
C SER A 133 -11.60 6.34 -0.35
N LEU A 134 -10.54 7.12 -0.54
CA LEU A 134 -9.25 6.65 -1.02
C LEU A 134 -8.16 7.05 -0.01
N THR A 135 -7.37 6.09 0.45
CA THR A 135 -6.18 6.34 1.26
C THR A 135 -4.94 6.21 0.38
N TRP A 136 -4.11 7.24 0.36
CA TRP A 136 -2.89 7.31 -0.43
C TRP A 136 -1.67 7.63 0.45
N ASP A 137 -0.46 7.41 -0.08
CA ASP A 137 0.73 7.93 0.58
C ASP A 137 0.92 9.43 0.27
N ARG A 138 2.07 9.98 0.67
CA ARG A 138 2.40 11.38 0.38
C ARG A 138 3.16 11.54 -0.95
N GLY A 139 2.94 10.63 -1.90
CA GLY A 139 3.53 10.72 -3.22
C GLY A 139 3.01 11.93 -4.01
N LYS A 140 3.91 12.64 -4.70
CA LYS A 140 3.56 13.83 -5.49
C LYS A 140 2.61 13.53 -6.66
N GLU A 141 2.50 12.28 -7.04
CA GLU A 141 1.62 11.83 -8.11
C GLU A 141 0.14 12.06 -7.80
N LEU A 142 -0.22 12.24 -6.50
CA LEU A 142 -1.57 12.61 -6.10
C LEU A 142 -1.68 14.04 -5.55
N ALA A 143 -0.73 14.93 -5.90
CA ALA A 143 -0.74 16.33 -5.44
C ALA A 143 -1.99 17.12 -5.86
N ALA A 144 -2.65 16.73 -6.96
CA ALA A 144 -3.91 17.31 -7.42
C ALA A 144 -5.14 16.54 -6.88
N HIS A 145 -5.07 15.94 -5.68
CA HIS A 145 -6.16 15.19 -5.05
C HIS A 145 -7.49 15.94 -4.98
N LYS A 146 -7.46 17.27 -4.82
CA LYS A 146 -8.67 18.10 -4.84
C LYS A 146 -9.45 17.98 -6.15
N GLN A 147 -8.76 17.86 -7.29
CA GLN A 147 -9.42 17.64 -8.58
C GLN A 147 -10.08 16.26 -8.63
N PHE A 148 -9.45 15.25 -8.01
CA PHE A 148 -10.02 13.92 -7.87
C PHE A 148 -11.29 13.97 -7.03
N THR A 149 -11.24 14.54 -5.82
CA THR A 149 -12.39 14.68 -4.93
C THR A 149 -13.52 15.47 -5.60
N LEU A 150 -13.23 16.60 -6.24
CA LEU A 150 -14.23 17.41 -6.94
C LEU A 150 -14.92 16.67 -8.09
N ALA A 151 -14.19 15.79 -8.78
CA ALA A 151 -14.72 15.07 -9.94
C ALA A 151 -15.46 13.77 -9.59
N THR A 152 -15.27 13.23 -8.39
CA THR A 152 -15.75 11.89 -7.99
C THR A 152 -16.55 11.88 -6.70
N ASP A 153 -16.54 12.98 -5.93
CA ASP A 153 -17.12 13.08 -4.57
C ASP A 153 -16.53 12.07 -3.58
N ILE A 154 -15.24 11.69 -3.78
CA ILE A 154 -14.53 10.72 -2.98
C ILE A 154 -13.46 11.44 -2.15
N ASP A 155 -13.51 11.26 -0.84
CA ASP A 155 -12.52 11.80 0.07
C ASP A 155 -11.17 11.10 -0.07
N VAL A 156 -10.08 11.90 -0.09
CA VAL A 156 -8.70 11.40 -0.16
C VAL A 156 -7.99 11.67 1.16
N TYR A 157 -7.53 10.61 1.81
CA TYR A 157 -6.77 10.67 3.06
C TYR A 157 -5.31 10.30 2.81
N PHE A 158 -4.39 11.03 3.43
CA PHE A 158 -2.95 10.80 3.29
C PHE A 158 -2.35 10.18 4.54
N CYS A 159 -1.54 9.13 4.34
CA CYS A 159 -0.84 8.46 5.41
C CYS A 159 0.17 9.37 6.11
N ASP A 160 0.49 9.04 7.36
CA ASP A 160 1.62 9.65 8.05
C ASP A 160 2.93 9.31 7.35
N PRO A 161 3.97 10.16 7.46
CA PRO A 161 5.28 9.85 6.90
C PRO A 161 5.82 8.53 7.45
N GLN A 162 6.44 7.73 6.58
CA GLN A 162 7.08 6.45 6.94
C GLN A 162 6.16 5.44 7.62
N SER A 163 4.85 5.49 7.35
CA SER A 163 3.84 4.64 7.97
C SER A 163 3.17 3.68 6.96
N PRO A 164 3.91 2.76 6.31
CA PRO A 164 3.36 1.87 5.29
C PRO A 164 2.26 0.93 5.83
N TRP A 165 2.27 0.64 7.14
CA TRP A 165 1.25 -0.20 7.78
C TRP A 165 -0.16 0.40 7.71
N GLN A 166 -0.28 1.72 7.52
CA GLN A 166 -1.56 2.40 7.38
C GLN A 166 -2.28 2.03 6.07
N ARG A 167 -1.55 1.45 5.09
CA ARG A 167 -2.05 0.89 3.83
C ARG A 167 -1.69 -0.60 3.70
N GLY A 168 -1.85 -1.35 4.79
CA GLY A 168 -1.41 -2.74 4.87
C GLY A 168 -2.00 -3.67 3.81
N SER A 169 -3.24 -3.42 3.36
CA SER A 169 -3.88 -4.20 2.29
C SER A 169 -3.19 -3.97 0.95
N ASN A 170 -2.93 -2.72 0.62
CA ASN A 170 -2.25 -2.34 -0.61
C ASN A 170 -0.77 -2.78 -0.63
N GLU A 171 -0.04 -2.55 0.47
CA GLU A 171 1.35 -2.97 0.60
C GLU A 171 1.52 -4.50 0.43
N ASN A 172 0.62 -5.29 1.01
CA ASN A 172 0.62 -6.73 0.83
C ASN A 172 0.37 -7.12 -0.64
N THR A 173 -0.64 -6.52 -1.26
CA THR A 173 -0.98 -6.75 -2.67
C THR A 173 0.16 -6.36 -3.59
N ASN A 174 0.76 -5.19 -3.39
CA ASN A 174 1.92 -4.72 -4.16
C ASN A 174 3.13 -5.66 -4.01
N GLY A 175 3.31 -6.23 -2.82
CA GLY A 175 4.32 -7.25 -2.58
C GLY A 175 4.08 -8.54 -3.39
N LEU A 176 2.82 -8.93 -3.62
CA LEU A 176 2.46 -10.08 -4.46
C LEU A 176 2.67 -9.77 -5.95
N LEU A 177 2.24 -8.59 -6.39
CA LEU A 177 2.35 -8.17 -7.80
C LEU A 177 3.80 -8.00 -8.28
N ARG A 178 4.75 -7.84 -7.36
CA ARG A 178 6.18 -7.69 -7.68
C ARG A 178 6.96 -9.01 -7.68
N GLN A 179 6.34 -10.13 -7.43
CA GLN A 179 6.92 -11.48 -7.51
C GLN A 179 6.90 -12.00 -8.94
#